data_bd7cb6c3708791b037196680adb78602
#
_entry.id   bd7cb6c3708791b037196680adb78602
#
_cell.length_a   1.000
_cell.length_b   1.000
_cell.length_c   1.000
_cell.angle_alpha   90.00
_cell.angle_beta   90.00
_cell.angle_gamma   90.00
#
_symmetry.space_group_name_H-M   'P 1'
#
loop_
_entity.id
_entity.type
_entity.pdbx_description
1 polymer ?
#
loop_
_entity_poly.entity_id
_entity_poly.type
_entity_poly.pdbx_seq_one_letter_code
_entity_poly.pdbx_strand_id
1 'polypeptide(L)'
;MDDILKHITDFGDTAHGEQLRKYSPDRYMVHPIRVMETLKSHTGDICILAAALLHDVLEDTPVTAEEIRKFLNKYLNEEEADRTVDLVIELTDVYDKKNYPRLNRRTRKEKELQRLARISPDGQTIKYADIMDNVQEISEEDTDFARVYLQEVRKIILELNRGNVALRNEALRVVNQAIADQD
;
A
#
# COMPACT_ATOMS: atom_id res chain seq x y z
N MET A 1 19.20 8.47 -6.95
CA MET A 1 17.84 7.99 -6.64
C MET A 1 17.74 6.48 -6.76
N ASP A 2 18.02 5.88 -7.90
CA ASP A 2 17.86 4.42 -8.09
C ASP A 2 18.69 3.58 -7.12
N ASP A 3 19.93 3.98 -6.79
CA ASP A 3 20.74 3.30 -5.77
C ASP A 3 20.11 3.34 -4.38
N ILE A 4 19.49 4.47 -4.01
CA ILE A 4 18.80 4.61 -2.73
C ILE A 4 17.57 3.71 -2.69
N LEU A 5 16.74 3.72 -3.74
CA LEU A 5 15.57 2.84 -3.84
C LEU A 5 15.97 1.37 -3.80
N LYS A 6 17.11 1.00 -4.41
CA LYS A 6 17.64 -0.36 -4.33
C LYS A 6 17.95 -0.77 -2.88
N HIS A 7 18.64 0.07 -2.11
CA HIS A 7 18.90 -0.21 -0.69
C HIS A 7 17.61 -0.35 0.12
N ILE A 8 16.60 0.48 -0.18
CA ILE A 8 15.29 0.40 0.49
C ILE A 8 14.56 -0.89 0.10
N THR A 9 14.63 -1.30 -1.17
CA THR A 9 14.10 -2.58 -1.63
C THR A 9 14.77 -3.76 -0.90
N ASP A 10 16.10 -3.77 -0.81
CA ASP A 10 16.87 -4.81 -0.12
C ASP A 10 16.51 -4.88 1.38
N PHE A 11 16.24 -3.73 2.02
CA PHE A 11 15.77 -3.68 3.40
C PHE A 11 14.36 -4.25 3.54
N GLY A 12 13.41 -3.88 2.69
CA GLY A 12 12.05 -4.41 2.69
C GLY A 12 12.04 -5.92 2.44
N ASP A 13 12.83 -6.40 1.48
CA ASP A 13 12.96 -7.83 1.19
C ASP A 13 13.54 -8.63 2.37
N THR A 14 14.52 -8.05 3.07
CA THR A 14 15.08 -8.64 4.30
C THR A 14 14.04 -8.68 5.42
N ALA A 15 13.22 -7.61 5.57
CA ALA A 15 12.19 -7.53 6.60
C ALA A 15 11.08 -8.57 6.38
N HIS A 16 10.61 -8.75 5.14
CA HIS A 16 9.61 -9.77 4.78
C HIS A 16 10.18 -11.21 4.78
N GLY A 17 11.50 -11.36 4.61
CA GLY A 17 12.17 -12.68 4.67
C GLY A 17 11.60 -13.66 3.63
N GLU A 18 11.12 -14.81 4.08
CA GLU A 18 10.58 -15.87 3.21
C GLU A 18 9.07 -15.72 2.93
N GLN A 19 8.45 -14.59 3.29
CA GLN A 19 7.05 -14.33 3.00
C GLN A 19 6.80 -14.34 1.49
N LEU A 20 5.75 -15.07 1.08
CA LEU A 20 5.29 -15.12 -0.31
C LEU A 20 3.99 -14.32 -0.48
N ARG A 21 3.68 -13.96 -1.71
CA ARG A 21 2.36 -13.44 -2.07
C ARG A 21 1.29 -14.51 -1.84
N LYS A 22 0.07 -14.06 -1.51
CA LYS A 22 -1.04 -14.98 -1.19
C LYS A 22 -1.47 -15.81 -2.40
N TYR A 23 -1.42 -15.23 -3.59
CA TYR A 23 -1.97 -15.80 -4.81
C TYR A 23 -0.90 -16.15 -5.87
N SER A 24 0.38 -15.96 -5.58
CA SER A 24 1.47 -16.38 -6.47
C SER A 24 2.65 -16.95 -5.66
N PRO A 25 3.55 -17.73 -6.28
CA PRO A 25 4.76 -18.24 -5.62
C PRO A 25 5.85 -17.17 -5.45
N ASP A 26 5.56 -15.92 -5.82
CA ASP A 26 6.54 -14.85 -5.80
C ASP A 26 6.84 -14.40 -4.37
N ARG A 27 8.06 -13.90 -4.15
CA ARG A 27 8.43 -13.24 -2.90
C ARG A 27 7.55 -12.01 -2.68
N TYR A 28 7.22 -11.73 -1.42
CA TYR A 28 6.31 -10.64 -1.07
C TYR A 28 6.72 -9.29 -1.67
N MET A 29 8.01 -9.00 -1.71
CA MET A 29 8.56 -7.73 -2.16
C MET A 29 8.26 -7.38 -3.64
N VAL A 30 7.81 -8.35 -4.45
CA VAL A 30 7.36 -8.10 -5.83
C VAL A 30 6.22 -7.08 -5.86
N HIS A 31 5.27 -7.15 -4.91
CA HIS A 31 4.16 -6.19 -4.79
C HIS A 31 4.63 -4.75 -4.50
N PRO A 32 5.37 -4.45 -3.41
CA PRO A 32 5.86 -3.10 -3.16
C PRO A 32 6.70 -2.52 -4.31
N ILE A 33 7.47 -3.36 -5.02
CA ILE A 33 8.22 -2.92 -6.19
C ILE A 33 7.27 -2.48 -7.30
N ARG A 34 6.23 -3.25 -7.64
CA ARG A 34 5.25 -2.89 -8.69
C ARG A 34 4.47 -1.62 -8.32
N VAL A 35 4.11 -1.46 -7.03
CA VAL A 35 3.49 -0.23 -6.51
C VAL A 35 4.40 0.98 -6.71
N MET A 36 5.68 0.87 -6.35
CA MET A 36 6.69 1.91 -6.54
C MET A 36 6.89 2.26 -8.01
N GLU A 37 7.00 1.26 -8.89
CA GLU A 37 7.18 1.48 -10.34
C GLU A 37 5.95 2.17 -10.95
N THR A 38 4.73 1.84 -10.52
CA THR A 38 3.51 2.56 -10.90
C THR A 38 3.60 4.03 -10.52
N LEU A 39 3.99 4.32 -9.26
CA LEU A 39 4.15 5.69 -8.77
C LEU A 39 5.25 6.47 -9.49
N LYS A 40 6.32 5.82 -9.91
CA LYS A 40 7.44 6.45 -10.63
C LYS A 40 7.04 7.14 -11.93
N SER A 41 5.94 6.70 -12.54
CA SER A 41 5.36 7.37 -13.72
C SER A 41 4.56 8.64 -13.37
N HIS A 42 4.26 8.88 -12.10
CA HIS A 42 3.45 10.01 -11.61
C HIS A 42 4.22 10.99 -10.72
N THR A 43 5.34 10.56 -10.13
CA THR A 43 6.15 11.41 -9.24
C THR A 43 7.62 10.99 -9.24
N GLY A 44 8.50 11.98 -9.02
CA GLY A 44 9.92 11.77 -8.72
C GLY A 44 10.26 11.95 -7.24
N ASP A 45 9.26 12.06 -6.36
CA ASP A 45 9.47 12.30 -4.93
C ASP A 45 9.99 11.03 -4.24
N ILE A 46 11.22 11.10 -3.72
CA ILE A 46 11.89 9.97 -3.08
C ILE A 46 11.13 9.44 -1.86
N CYS A 47 10.46 10.31 -1.10
CA CYS A 47 9.73 9.89 0.10
C CYS A 47 8.50 9.05 -0.27
N ILE A 48 7.77 9.42 -1.32
CA ILE A 48 6.62 8.66 -1.82
C ILE A 48 7.07 7.30 -2.35
N LEU A 49 8.15 7.26 -3.16
CA LEU A 49 8.68 6.01 -3.72
C LEU A 49 9.24 5.08 -2.64
N ALA A 50 9.95 5.63 -1.65
CA ALA A 50 10.47 4.89 -0.51
C ALA A 50 9.33 4.34 0.38
N ALA A 51 8.31 5.16 0.66
CA ALA A 51 7.15 4.73 1.42
C ALA A 51 6.37 3.61 0.69
N ALA A 52 6.27 3.66 -0.62
CA ALA A 52 5.67 2.58 -1.41
C ALA A 52 6.42 1.26 -1.27
N LEU A 53 7.75 1.28 -1.20
CA LEU A 53 8.57 0.07 -0.99
C LEU A 53 8.43 -0.52 0.43
N LEU A 54 8.02 0.31 1.41
CA LEU A 54 7.99 -0.06 2.82
C LEU A 54 6.58 -0.14 3.42
N HIS A 55 5.51 0.11 2.64
CA HIS A 55 4.17 0.35 3.15
C HIS A 55 3.60 -0.81 3.98
N ASP A 56 3.97 -2.05 3.66
CA ASP A 56 3.52 -3.25 4.37
C ASP A 56 4.49 -3.73 5.46
N VAL A 57 5.70 -3.13 5.57
CA VAL A 57 6.73 -3.59 6.52
C VAL A 57 6.24 -3.51 7.97
N LEU A 58 5.56 -2.43 8.36
CA LEU A 58 5.04 -2.28 9.74
C LEU A 58 3.85 -3.20 10.03
N GLU A 59 3.09 -3.60 9.02
CA GLU A 59 1.91 -4.46 9.18
C GLU A 59 2.30 -5.94 9.26
N ASP A 60 3.19 -6.36 8.38
CA ASP A 60 3.48 -7.76 8.12
C ASP A 60 4.74 -8.30 8.80
N THR A 61 5.61 -7.43 9.32
CA THR A 61 6.90 -7.82 9.88
C THR A 61 7.09 -7.32 11.32
N PRO A 62 8.07 -7.82 12.07
CA PRO A 62 8.39 -7.30 13.40
C PRO A 62 9.15 -5.97 13.40
N VAL A 63 9.51 -5.43 12.24
CA VAL A 63 10.26 -4.19 12.11
C VAL A 63 9.43 -3.00 12.60
N THR A 64 10.05 -2.13 13.40
CA THR A 64 9.42 -0.95 13.99
C THR A 64 9.66 0.31 13.14
N ALA A 65 8.81 1.32 13.33
CA ALA A 65 8.98 2.64 12.70
C ALA A 65 10.35 3.27 13.01
N GLU A 66 10.88 3.07 14.22
CA GLU A 66 12.18 3.57 14.62
C GLU A 66 13.33 2.86 13.87
N GLU A 67 13.21 1.57 13.63
CA GLU A 67 14.20 0.82 12.83
C GLU A 67 14.18 1.25 11.37
N ILE A 68 12.99 1.51 10.79
CA ILE A 68 12.86 2.10 9.45
C ILE A 68 13.53 3.47 9.41
N ARG A 69 13.23 4.36 10.35
CA ARG A 69 13.84 5.70 10.44
C ARG A 69 15.36 5.63 10.52
N LYS A 70 15.88 4.79 11.41
CA LYS A 70 17.32 4.60 11.57
C LYS A 70 18.00 4.07 10.31
N PHE A 71 17.31 3.22 9.56
CA PHE A 71 17.80 2.73 8.28
C PHE A 71 17.81 3.83 7.23
N LEU A 72 16.69 4.56 7.07
CA LEU A 72 16.53 5.62 6.07
C LEU A 72 17.53 6.77 6.27
N ASN A 73 17.84 7.14 7.52
CA ASN A 73 18.85 8.18 7.85
C ASN A 73 20.27 7.85 7.36
N LYS A 74 20.53 6.66 6.85
CA LYS A 74 21.80 6.33 6.19
C LYS A 74 21.87 6.83 4.74
N TYR A 75 20.73 7.14 4.13
CA TYR A 75 20.59 7.41 2.70
C TYR A 75 19.80 8.68 2.39
N LEU A 76 18.93 9.10 3.29
CA LEU A 76 18.08 10.28 3.20
C LEU A 76 18.46 11.27 4.32
N ASN A 77 18.13 12.56 4.15
CA ASN A 77 18.20 13.49 5.26
C ASN A 77 17.08 13.23 6.28
N GLU A 78 17.17 13.85 7.47
CA GLU A 78 16.24 13.60 8.59
C GLU A 78 14.79 13.92 8.22
N GLU A 79 14.52 15.03 7.50
CA GLU A 79 13.19 15.43 7.08
C GLU A 79 12.58 14.43 6.07
N GLU A 80 13.36 13.97 5.11
CA GLU A 80 12.93 12.94 4.14
C GLU A 80 12.68 11.60 4.81
N ALA A 81 13.54 11.19 5.75
CA ALA A 81 13.36 9.94 6.49
C ALA A 81 12.10 9.96 7.36
N ASP A 82 11.87 11.07 8.10
CA ASP A 82 10.68 11.24 8.93
C ASP A 82 9.40 11.24 8.08
N ARG A 83 9.38 12.02 6.99
CA ARG A 83 8.23 12.05 6.08
C ARG A 83 7.94 10.68 5.47
N THR A 84 8.97 9.92 5.10
CA THR A 84 8.79 8.55 4.58
C THR A 84 8.16 7.64 5.64
N VAL A 85 8.65 7.68 6.88
CA VAL A 85 8.10 6.87 7.99
C VAL A 85 6.65 7.26 8.29
N ASP A 86 6.33 8.55 8.28
CA ASP A 86 4.96 9.03 8.49
C ASP A 86 4.00 8.50 7.42
N LEU A 87 4.43 8.48 6.15
CA LEU A 87 3.65 7.89 5.06
C LEU A 87 3.44 6.37 5.26
N VAL A 88 4.46 5.64 5.69
CA VAL A 88 4.33 4.20 5.99
C VAL A 88 3.34 3.98 7.14
N ILE A 89 3.39 4.78 8.20
CA ILE A 89 2.44 4.72 9.32
C ILE A 89 1.01 5.03 8.85
N GLU A 90 0.83 6.03 7.97
CA GLU A 90 -0.49 6.36 7.40
C GLU A 90 -1.08 5.19 6.61
N LEU A 91 -0.26 4.39 5.94
CA LEU A 91 -0.69 3.27 5.08
C LEU A 91 -0.96 1.98 5.87
N THR A 92 -0.33 1.79 7.03
CA THR A 92 -0.50 0.62 7.90
C THR A 92 -1.94 0.53 8.43
N ASP A 93 -2.61 -0.61 8.23
CA ASP A 93 -3.99 -0.85 8.70
C ASP A 93 -4.05 -0.84 10.24
N VAL A 94 -4.97 -0.06 10.79
CA VAL A 94 -5.20 0.05 12.25
C VAL A 94 -6.32 -0.88 12.70
N TYR A 95 -7.43 -0.94 11.94
CA TYR A 95 -8.64 -1.68 12.32
C TYR A 95 -8.63 -3.11 11.77
N ASP A 96 -7.59 -3.88 12.08
CA ASP A 96 -7.46 -5.29 11.71
C ASP A 96 -8.14 -6.23 12.72
N LYS A 97 -8.12 -7.54 12.44
CA LYS A 97 -8.71 -8.57 13.32
C LYS A 97 -7.87 -8.80 14.59
N LYS A 98 -6.55 -8.61 14.50
CA LYS A 98 -5.61 -8.84 15.62
C LYS A 98 -5.77 -7.76 16.69
N ASN A 99 -5.84 -6.50 16.27
CA ASN A 99 -5.96 -5.36 17.17
C ASN A 99 -7.41 -5.13 17.65
N TYR A 100 -8.41 -5.45 16.80
CA TYR A 100 -9.83 -5.26 17.11
C TYR A 100 -10.65 -6.56 16.97
N PRO A 101 -10.34 -7.62 17.74
CA PRO A 101 -10.99 -8.94 17.59
C PRO A 101 -12.50 -8.92 17.91
N ARG A 102 -12.98 -7.94 18.70
CA ARG A 102 -14.41 -7.79 19.07
C ARG A 102 -15.26 -7.11 18.00
N LEU A 103 -14.64 -6.44 17.02
CA LEU A 103 -15.37 -5.82 15.92
C LEU A 103 -15.56 -6.84 14.80
N ASN A 104 -16.75 -6.87 14.20
CA ASN A 104 -16.97 -7.65 12.99
C ASN A 104 -16.22 -7.00 11.79
N ARG A 105 -16.05 -7.76 10.68
CA ARG A 105 -15.31 -7.32 9.51
C ARG A 105 -15.85 -6.01 8.92
N ARG A 106 -17.18 -5.90 8.80
CA ARG A 106 -17.83 -4.70 8.25
C ARG A 106 -17.48 -3.44 9.06
N THR A 107 -17.58 -3.52 10.38
CA THR A 107 -17.27 -2.38 11.27
C THR A 107 -15.79 -2.00 11.20
N ARG A 108 -14.89 -3.00 11.13
CA ARG A 108 -13.46 -2.71 10.98
C ARG A 108 -13.18 -1.99 9.66
N LYS A 109 -13.71 -2.49 8.53
CA LYS A 109 -13.50 -1.88 7.21
C LYS A 109 -14.12 -0.48 7.10
N GLU A 110 -15.25 -0.22 7.76
CA GLU A 110 -15.85 1.12 7.82
C GLU A 110 -14.98 2.11 8.62
N LYS A 111 -14.44 1.68 9.76
CA LYS A 111 -13.52 2.50 10.56
C LYS A 111 -12.20 2.76 9.82
N GLU A 112 -11.67 1.75 9.14
CA GLU A 112 -10.46 1.89 8.34
C GLU A 112 -10.68 2.86 7.17
N LEU A 113 -11.81 2.79 6.48
CA LEU A 113 -12.18 3.74 5.44
C LEU A 113 -12.22 5.19 5.97
N GLN A 114 -12.84 5.42 7.14
CA GLN A 114 -12.89 6.74 7.76
C GLN A 114 -11.50 7.26 8.15
N ARG A 115 -10.59 6.38 8.54
CA ARG A 115 -9.19 6.71 8.83
C ARG A 115 -8.44 7.07 7.55
N LEU A 116 -8.50 6.20 6.54
CA LEU A 116 -7.84 6.40 5.24
C LEU A 116 -8.31 7.68 4.53
N ALA A 117 -9.57 8.07 4.65
CA ALA A 117 -10.06 9.32 4.09
C ALA A 117 -9.34 10.58 4.65
N ARG A 118 -8.63 10.45 5.78
CA ARG A 118 -7.94 11.56 6.46
C ARG A 118 -6.41 11.55 6.28
N ILE A 119 -5.82 10.48 5.73
CA ILE A 119 -4.38 10.42 5.48
C ILE A 119 -3.98 11.50 4.47
N SER A 120 -2.69 11.80 4.40
CA SER A 120 -2.14 12.84 3.51
C SER A 120 -2.49 12.60 2.03
N PRO A 121 -2.43 13.62 1.18
CA PRO A 121 -2.57 13.45 -0.27
C PRO A 121 -1.55 12.47 -0.86
N ASP A 122 -0.33 12.44 -0.31
CA ASP A 122 0.72 11.52 -0.74
C ASP A 122 0.41 10.08 -0.33
N GLY A 123 -0.05 9.86 0.92
CA GLY A 123 -0.53 8.56 1.38
C GLY A 123 -1.70 8.04 0.53
N GLN A 124 -2.67 8.92 0.17
CA GLN A 124 -3.76 8.55 -0.73
C GLN A 124 -3.24 8.16 -2.12
N THR A 125 -2.22 8.86 -2.62
CA THR A 125 -1.60 8.57 -3.91
C THR A 125 -0.95 7.19 -3.91
N ILE A 126 -0.22 6.83 -2.86
CA ILE A 126 0.36 5.50 -2.71
C ILE A 126 -0.74 4.43 -2.64
N LYS A 127 -1.82 4.69 -1.88
CA LYS A 127 -2.94 3.74 -1.74
C LYS A 127 -3.66 3.43 -3.05
N TYR A 128 -3.71 4.36 -4.00
CA TYR A 128 -4.26 4.08 -5.33
C TYR A 128 -3.42 3.04 -6.08
N ALA A 129 -2.10 3.18 -6.07
CA ALA A 129 -1.19 2.23 -6.74
C ALA A 129 -1.20 0.85 -6.06
N ASP A 130 -1.23 0.80 -4.72
CA ASP A 130 -1.39 -0.42 -3.93
C ASP A 130 -2.68 -1.18 -4.30
N ILE A 131 -3.82 -0.48 -4.35
CA ILE A 131 -5.10 -1.08 -4.73
C ILE A 131 -5.04 -1.63 -6.16
N MET A 132 -4.44 -0.90 -7.11
CA MET A 132 -4.34 -1.33 -8.49
C MET A 132 -3.57 -2.65 -8.62
N ASP A 133 -2.44 -2.78 -7.93
CA ASP A 133 -1.64 -4.01 -7.96
C ASP A 133 -2.38 -5.19 -7.32
N ASN A 134 -2.98 -4.98 -6.15
CA ASN A 134 -3.74 -6.02 -5.47
C ASN A 134 -4.97 -6.50 -6.28
N VAL A 135 -5.65 -5.61 -6.99
CA VAL A 135 -6.82 -5.97 -7.84
C VAL A 135 -6.42 -6.92 -8.97
N GLN A 136 -5.24 -6.76 -9.55
CA GLN A 136 -4.77 -7.64 -10.62
C GLN A 136 -4.57 -9.08 -10.14
N GLU A 137 -4.05 -9.28 -8.93
CA GLU A 137 -3.84 -10.63 -8.39
C GLU A 137 -5.13 -11.29 -7.89
N ILE A 138 -5.99 -10.55 -7.18
CA ILE A 138 -7.17 -11.12 -6.51
C ILE A 138 -8.26 -11.53 -7.50
N SER A 139 -8.43 -10.79 -8.59
CA SER A 139 -9.50 -11.03 -9.56
C SER A 139 -9.36 -12.36 -10.30
N GLU A 140 -8.15 -12.90 -10.40
CA GLU A 140 -7.87 -14.13 -11.14
C GLU A 140 -8.00 -15.41 -10.29
N GLU A 141 -7.76 -15.33 -8.96
CA GLU A 141 -7.56 -16.52 -8.12
C GLU A 141 -8.70 -16.83 -7.13
N ASP A 142 -9.50 -15.84 -6.72
CA ASP A 142 -10.57 -16.02 -5.70
C ASP A 142 -11.80 -15.17 -6.04
N THR A 143 -12.64 -15.68 -6.92
CA THR A 143 -13.80 -14.95 -7.47
C THR A 143 -14.83 -14.54 -6.41
N ASP A 144 -15.09 -15.35 -5.39
CA ASP A 144 -16.06 -15.02 -4.33
C ASP A 144 -15.54 -13.91 -3.42
N PHE A 145 -14.25 -14.00 -3.05
CA PHE A 145 -13.60 -12.93 -2.27
C PHE A 145 -13.41 -11.67 -3.11
N ALA A 146 -13.05 -11.82 -4.40
CA ALA A 146 -12.84 -10.71 -5.32
C ALA A 146 -14.07 -9.81 -5.39
N ARG A 147 -15.28 -10.34 -5.51
CA ARG A 147 -16.52 -9.55 -5.56
C ARG A 147 -16.66 -8.62 -4.35
N VAL A 148 -16.42 -9.12 -3.15
CA VAL A 148 -16.51 -8.32 -1.92
C VAL A 148 -15.37 -7.29 -1.85
N TYR A 149 -14.14 -7.73 -2.13
CA TYR A 149 -12.96 -6.90 -2.10
C TYR A 149 -13.04 -5.73 -3.09
N LEU A 150 -13.44 -5.99 -4.33
CA LEU A 150 -13.56 -4.96 -5.37
C LEU A 150 -14.56 -3.85 -4.98
N GLN A 151 -15.67 -4.20 -4.35
CA GLN A 151 -16.63 -3.21 -3.86
C GLN A 151 -16.06 -2.39 -2.68
N GLU A 152 -15.26 -3.00 -1.81
CA GLU A 152 -14.59 -2.31 -0.69
C GLU A 152 -13.54 -1.33 -1.21
N VAL A 153 -12.63 -1.75 -2.10
CA VAL A 153 -11.58 -0.87 -2.62
C VAL A 153 -12.15 0.24 -3.52
N ARG A 154 -13.23 -0.03 -4.25
CA ARG A 154 -13.96 1.00 -4.99
C ARG A 154 -14.45 2.13 -4.07
N LYS A 155 -15.02 1.78 -2.92
CA LYS A 155 -15.43 2.77 -1.90
C LYS A 155 -14.24 3.56 -1.37
N ILE A 156 -13.12 2.87 -1.09
CA ILE A 156 -11.90 3.54 -0.65
C ILE A 156 -11.47 4.59 -1.67
N ILE A 157 -11.32 4.25 -2.95
CA ILE A 157 -10.88 5.21 -3.98
C ILE A 157 -11.87 6.38 -4.14
N LEU A 158 -13.17 6.16 -3.97
CA LEU A 158 -14.17 7.22 -4.05
C LEU A 158 -14.04 8.23 -2.89
N GLU A 159 -13.78 7.76 -1.67
CA GLU A 159 -13.57 8.59 -0.48
C GLU A 159 -12.19 9.28 -0.47
N LEU A 160 -11.15 8.63 -0.94
CA LEU A 160 -9.82 9.18 -1.10
C LEU A 160 -9.78 10.11 -2.33
N ASN A 161 -9.92 11.42 -2.12
CA ASN A 161 -10.11 12.38 -3.21
C ASN A 161 -9.06 13.52 -3.23
N ARG A 162 -8.01 13.41 -2.40
CA ARG A 162 -6.96 14.44 -2.28
C ARG A 162 -5.63 14.05 -2.89
N GLY A 163 -5.42 12.80 -3.27
CA GLY A 163 -4.21 12.31 -3.92
C GLY A 163 -4.12 12.69 -5.40
N ASN A 164 -3.14 12.11 -6.10
CA ASN A 164 -2.92 12.35 -7.53
C ASN A 164 -4.18 11.99 -8.35
N VAL A 165 -4.73 12.99 -9.03
CA VAL A 165 -6.01 12.87 -9.76
C VAL A 165 -5.91 11.88 -10.93
N ALA A 166 -4.79 11.88 -11.66
CA ALA A 166 -4.62 11.00 -12.82
C ALA A 166 -4.56 9.54 -12.35
N LEU A 167 -3.77 9.25 -11.33
CA LEU A 167 -3.64 7.91 -10.74
C LEU A 167 -4.95 7.43 -10.10
N ARG A 168 -5.69 8.33 -9.42
CA ARG A 168 -7.02 8.03 -8.88
C ARG A 168 -7.99 7.58 -9.97
N ASN A 169 -8.05 8.32 -11.08
CA ASN A 169 -8.91 7.97 -12.19
C ASN A 169 -8.52 6.64 -12.84
N GLU A 170 -7.24 6.37 -12.94
CA GLU A 170 -6.72 5.08 -13.42
C GLU A 170 -7.11 3.94 -12.48
N ALA A 171 -6.93 4.09 -11.17
CA ALA A 171 -7.35 3.11 -10.17
C ALA A 171 -8.86 2.83 -10.23
N LEU A 172 -9.70 3.85 -10.37
CA LEU A 172 -11.13 3.68 -10.56
C LEU A 172 -11.46 2.90 -11.84
N ARG A 173 -10.75 3.17 -12.94
CA ARG A 173 -10.93 2.44 -14.20
C ARG A 173 -10.57 0.97 -14.04
N VAL A 174 -9.42 0.67 -13.42
CA VAL A 174 -8.97 -0.72 -13.17
C VAL A 174 -9.98 -1.48 -12.31
N VAL A 175 -10.41 -0.89 -11.19
CA VAL A 175 -11.38 -1.54 -10.29
C VAL A 175 -12.74 -1.73 -10.95
N ASN A 176 -13.25 -0.74 -11.70
CA ASN A 176 -14.54 -0.87 -12.39
C ASN A 176 -14.49 -1.92 -13.50
N GLN A 177 -13.36 -2.04 -14.21
CA GLN A 177 -13.17 -3.11 -15.19
C GLN A 177 -13.16 -4.47 -14.51
N ALA A 178 -12.40 -4.65 -13.43
CA ALA A 178 -12.38 -5.89 -12.68
C ALA A 178 -13.76 -6.30 -12.12
N ILE A 179 -14.60 -5.32 -11.73
CA ILE A 179 -15.98 -5.57 -11.32
C ILE A 179 -16.80 -6.08 -12.53
N ALA A 180 -16.68 -5.44 -13.69
CA ALA A 180 -17.43 -5.84 -14.89
C ALA A 180 -17.03 -7.24 -15.41
N ASP A 181 -15.78 -7.63 -15.21
CA ASP A 181 -15.26 -8.94 -15.61
C ASP A 181 -15.75 -10.09 -14.68
N GLN A 182 -16.35 -9.75 -13.51
CA GLN A 182 -16.92 -10.71 -12.56
C GLN A 182 -18.43 -10.96 -12.78
N ASP A 183 -19.10 -10.16 -13.60
CA ASP A 183 -20.53 -10.27 -13.93
C ASP A 183 -20.74 -11.15 -15.17
#